data_a06be7d06a5c46dd63f632fb4eb79220
#
_entry.id   a06be7d06a5c46dd63f632fb4eb79220
#
_cell.length_a   1.000
_cell.length_b   1.000
_cell.length_c   1.000
_cell.angle_alpha   90.00
_cell.angle_beta   90.00
_cell.angle_gamma   90.00
#
_symmetry.space_group_name_H-M   'P 1'
#
loop_
_entity.id
_entity.type
_entity.pdbx_description
1 polymer ?
#
loop_
_entity_poly.entity_id
_entity_poly.type
_entity_poly.pdbx_seq_one_letter_code
_entity_poly.pdbx_strand_id
1 'polypeptide(L)'
;MIRKIIKYLTFLILFYPVAALAGPGGKIARVVAESFWGKVILAVLFILFLPLIILVVLKEYFAKKRVLNELKILSRVSPDFDWIKIRKRIQDCFYRVHAAWEKSDVSEANEWMTDWYWQNQQVVFLDRWERDGLVNICEVDRINSLKPIMFSFRCDEETPGEGSELAAIISARMTDYLERKSDKKVVEGSRKKKDVERVWSFTFMKGKWVVSNIDEGSNSLEYIDMMKTVPRIEEALRMYGVNLNSNN
;
A
#
# COMPACT_ATOMS: atom_id res chain seq x y z
N MET A 1 -1.30 -11.54 14.58
CA MET A 1 -2.05 -11.21 13.35
C MET A 1 -3.36 -11.99 13.29
N ILE A 2 -3.36 -13.32 13.27
CA ILE A 2 -4.57 -14.18 13.25
C ILE A 2 -5.55 -13.87 14.38
N ARG A 3 -5.10 -13.66 15.63
CA ARG A 3 -5.96 -13.28 16.77
C ARG A 3 -6.67 -11.91 16.58
N LYS A 4 -6.04 -10.95 15.89
CA LYS A 4 -6.69 -9.67 15.54
C LYS A 4 -7.73 -9.88 14.43
N ILE A 5 -7.41 -10.68 13.42
CA ILE A 5 -8.34 -11.01 12.32
C ILE A 5 -9.57 -11.73 12.90
N ILE A 6 -9.38 -12.74 13.72
CA ILE A 6 -10.48 -13.43 14.40
C ILE A 6 -11.30 -12.46 15.27
N LYS A 7 -10.65 -11.57 16.02
CA LYS A 7 -11.33 -10.56 16.85
C LYS A 7 -12.12 -9.55 16.00
N TYR A 8 -11.57 -9.09 14.88
CA TYR A 8 -12.29 -8.22 13.94
C TYR A 8 -13.42 -8.96 13.22
N LEU A 9 -13.20 -10.22 12.87
CA LEU A 9 -14.22 -11.05 12.24
C LEU A 9 -15.36 -11.39 13.21
N THR A 10 -15.06 -11.75 14.45
CA THR A 10 -16.08 -11.97 15.48
C THR A 10 -16.84 -10.69 15.81
N PHE A 11 -16.13 -9.54 15.82
CA PHE A 11 -16.73 -8.23 15.98
C PHE A 11 -17.60 -7.84 14.77
N LEU A 12 -17.16 -8.16 13.55
CA LEU A 12 -17.91 -7.93 12.31
C LEU A 12 -19.20 -8.74 12.26
N ILE A 13 -19.17 -9.99 12.74
CA ILE A 13 -20.35 -10.87 12.77
C ILE A 13 -21.31 -10.52 13.92
N LEU A 14 -20.79 -10.11 15.08
CA LEU A 14 -21.60 -9.84 16.27
C LEU A 14 -22.04 -8.39 16.39
N PHE A 15 -21.30 -7.45 15.80
CA PHE A 15 -21.44 -6.00 16.02
C PHE A 15 -21.39 -5.19 14.73
N TYR A 16 -21.59 -5.78 13.52
CA TYR A 16 -21.74 -4.92 12.37
C TYR A 16 -23.00 -4.08 12.59
N PRO A 17 -22.85 -2.85 13.11
CA PRO A 17 -23.99 -2.00 13.29
C PRO A 17 -24.41 -1.61 11.89
N VAL A 18 -25.58 -1.96 11.58
CA VAL A 18 -26.39 -1.59 10.43
C VAL A 18 -26.47 -0.06 10.20
N ALA A 19 -25.60 0.70 10.80
CA ALA A 19 -25.50 2.15 10.67
C ALA A 19 -24.99 2.64 9.30
N ALA A 20 -24.44 1.78 8.46
CA ALA A 20 -23.92 2.15 7.14
C ALA A 20 -24.99 2.10 6.02
N LEU A 21 -26.21 1.65 6.31
CA LEU A 21 -27.29 1.49 5.31
C LEU A 21 -28.41 2.51 5.55
N ALA A 22 -28.10 3.80 5.57
CA ALA A 22 -29.03 4.90 5.81
C ALA A 22 -29.84 5.32 4.55
N GLY A 23 -30.04 4.41 3.60
CA GLY A 23 -30.93 4.63 2.44
C GLY A 23 -32.27 3.91 2.56
N PRO A 24 -33.26 4.14 1.64
CA PRO A 24 -34.58 3.48 1.68
C PRO A 24 -34.52 1.94 1.70
N GLY A 25 -33.47 1.34 1.12
CA GLY A 25 -33.18 -0.10 1.19
C GLY A 25 -32.53 -0.57 2.49
N GLY A 26 -31.96 0.35 3.27
CA GLY A 26 -31.21 0.03 4.49
C GLY A 26 -32.07 -0.53 5.62
N LYS A 27 -33.33 -0.12 5.71
CA LYS A 27 -34.28 -0.66 6.71
C LYS A 27 -34.61 -2.11 6.45
N ILE A 28 -34.81 -2.49 5.19
CA ILE A 28 -35.11 -3.89 4.80
C ILE A 28 -33.88 -4.76 5.01
N ALA A 29 -32.71 -4.32 4.58
CA ALA A 29 -31.46 -5.04 4.78
C ALA A 29 -31.15 -5.24 6.29
N ARG A 30 -31.48 -4.26 7.12
CA ARG A 30 -31.36 -4.35 8.57
C ARG A 30 -32.28 -5.41 9.17
N VAL A 31 -33.57 -5.38 8.83
CA VAL A 31 -34.55 -6.35 9.33
C VAL A 31 -34.16 -7.78 8.91
N VAL A 32 -33.71 -7.96 7.66
CA VAL A 32 -33.23 -9.25 7.17
C VAL A 32 -31.99 -9.71 7.94
N ALA A 33 -30.98 -8.83 8.12
CA ALA A 33 -29.74 -9.16 8.80
C ALA A 33 -29.94 -9.45 10.32
N GLU A 34 -30.91 -8.78 10.97
CA GLU A 34 -31.26 -9.00 12.38
C GLU A 34 -32.14 -10.25 12.59
N SER A 35 -32.79 -10.75 11.53
CA SER A 35 -33.59 -11.97 11.61
C SER A 35 -32.72 -13.22 11.86
N PHE A 36 -33.30 -14.28 12.45
CA PHE A 36 -32.62 -15.55 12.64
C PHE A 36 -32.04 -16.10 11.33
N TRP A 37 -32.84 -16.14 10.28
CA TRP A 37 -32.42 -16.63 8.95
C TRP A 37 -31.36 -15.73 8.32
N GLY A 38 -31.45 -14.42 8.49
CA GLY A 38 -30.41 -13.49 8.01
C GLY A 38 -29.05 -13.76 8.66
N LYS A 39 -29.02 -14.03 9.99
CA LYS A 39 -27.80 -14.42 10.69
C LYS A 39 -27.24 -15.75 10.22
N VAL A 40 -28.11 -16.73 9.95
CA VAL A 40 -27.71 -18.03 9.38
C VAL A 40 -27.08 -17.85 7.99
N ILE A 41 -27.74 -17.08 7.11
CA ILE A 41 -27.20 -16.77 5.77
C ILE A 41 -25.86 -16.08 5.87
N LEU A 42 -25.71 -15.06 6.72
CA LEU A 42 -24.43 -14.37 6.93
C LEU A 42 -23.33 -15.29 7.44
N ALA A 43 -23.67 -16.19 8.37
CA ALA A 43 -22.72 -17.19 8.87
C ALA A 43 -22.28 -18.17 7.79
N VAL A 44 -23.21 -18.64 6.95
CA VAL A 44 -22.89 -19.52 5.81
C VAL A 44 -22.01 -18.81 4.79
N LEU A 45 -22.36 -17.58 4.42
CA LEU A 45 -21.54 -16.76 3.51
C LEU A 45 -20.15 -16.55 4.09
N PHE A 46 -20.05 -16.25 5.38
CA PHE A 46 -18.76 -16.09 6.05
C PHE A 46 -17.90 -17.35 5.99
N ILE A 47 -18.48 -18.52 6.29
CA ILE A 47 -17.78 -19.81 6.21
C ILE A 47 -17.33 -20.09 4.77
N LEU A 48 -18.17 -19.75 3.79
CA LEU A 48 -17.88 -19.92 2.37
C LEU A 48 -16.71 -19.04 1.89
N PHE A 49 -16.65 -17.77 2.36
CA PHE A 49 -15.60 -16.83 1.98
C PHE A 49 -14.34 -16.92 2.85
N LEU A 50 -14.41 -17.57 4.02
CA LEU A 50 -13.29 -17.72 4.94
C LEU A 50 -12.03 -18.31 4.28
N PRO A 51 -12.10 -19.37 3.45
CA PRO A 51 -10.93 -19.93 2.77
C PRO A 51 -10.26 -18.90 1.86
N LEU A 52 -11.04 -18.06 1.16
CA LEU A 52 -10.52 -17.02 0.28
C LEU A 52 -9.76 -15.95 1.10
N ILE A 53 -10.32 -15.51 2.21
CA ILE A 53 -9.66 -14.55 3.12
C ILE A 53 -8.36 -15.12 3.66
N ILE A 54 -8.37 -16.39 4.10
CA ILE A 54 -7.18 -17.08 4.58
C ILE A 54 -6.11 -17.13 3.47
N LEU A 55 -6.51 -17.47 2.24
CA LEU A 55 -5.61 -17.55 1.09
C LEU A 55 -4.92 -16.21 0.82
N VAL A 56 -5.66 -15.09 0.82
CA VAL A 56 -5.09 -13.74 0.64
C VAL A 56 -4.07 -13.45 1.74
N VAL A 57 -4.43 -13.68 3.00
CA VAL A 57 -3.54 -13.43 4.15
C VAL A 57 -2.27 -14.30 4.07
N LEU A 58 -2.40 -15.54 3.65
CA LEU A 58 -1.25 -16.44 3.47
C LEU A 58 -0.36 -15.97 2.32
N LYS A 59 -0.93 -15.57 1.18
CA LYS A 59 -0.17 -15.02 0.05
C LYS A 59 0.64 -13.80 0.48
N GLU A 60 0.03 -12.82 1.16
CA GLU A 60 0.75 -11.64 1.68
C GLU A 60 1.86 -12.03 2.68
N TYR A 61 1.58 -12.98 3.56
CA TYR A 61 2.56 -13.45 4.54
C TYR A 61 3.80 -14.08 3.87
N PHE A 62 3.57 -14.97 2.90
CA PHE A 62 4.68 -15.63 2.18
C PHE A 62 5.42 -14.65 1.27
N ALA A 63 4.72 -13.73 0.60
CA ALA A 63 5.34 -12.67 -0.19
C ALA A 63 6.27 -11.80 0.68
N LYS A 64 5.75 -11.29 1.81
CA LYS A 64 6.57 -10.54 2.78
C LYS A 64 7.79 -11.33 3.24
N LYS A 65 7.62 -12.62 3.58
CA LYS A 65 8.72 -13.47 4.04
C LYS A 65 9.78 -13.62 2.95
N ARG A 66 9.36 -13.83 1.69
CA ARG A 66 10.26 -13.92 0.54
C ARG A 66 11.04 -12.63 0.35
N VAL A 67 10.38 -11.47 0.27
CA VAL A 67 11.04 -10.17 0.09
C VAL A 67 12.05 -9.90 1.18
N LEU A 68 11.67 -10.09 2.46
CA LEU A 68 12.59 -9.86 3.58
C LEU A 68 13.80 -10.79 3.55
N ASN A 69 13.64 -12.04 3.09
CA ASN A 69 14.76 -12.95 2.95
C ASN A 69 15.70 -12.54 1.81
N GLU A 70 15.16 -12.13 0.66
CA GLU A 70 15.94 -11.65 -0.48
C GLU A 70 16.71 -10.38 -0.15
N LEU A 71 16.07 -9.40 0.52
CA LEU A 71 16.73 -8.19 1.01
C LEU A 71 17.82 -8.50 2.04
N LYS A 72 17.60 -9.48 2.93
CA LYS A 72 18.62 -9.93 3.89
C LYS A 72 19.86 -10.52 3.20
N ILE A 73 19.67 -11.25 2.10
CA ILE A 73 20.81 -11.78 1.32
C ILE A 73 21.56 -10.63 0.67
N LEU A 74 20.82 -9.72 0.02
CA LEU A 74 21.41 -8.62 -0.73
C LEU A 74 22.09 -7.58 0.16
N SER A 75 21.59 -7.35 1.39
CA SER A 75 22.19 -6.43 2.35
C SER A 75 23.61 -6.82 2.79
N ARG A 76 24.03 -8.07 2.55
CA ARG A 76 25.42 -8.52 2.78
C ARG A 76 26.37 -8.01 1.69
N VAL A 77 25.84 -7.71 0.50
CA VAL A 77 26.60 -7.21 -0.65
C VAL A 77 26.52 -5.68 -0.70
N SER A 78 25.33 -5.12 -0.47
CA SER A 78 25.09 -3.68 -0.49
C SER A 78 24.19 -3.26 0.68
N PRO A 79 24.68 -2.35 1.55
CA PRO A 79 23.92 -1.86 2.70
C PRO A 79 22.69 -1.01 2.33
N ASP A 80 22.53 -0.61 1.06
CA ASP A 80 21.38 0.15 0.57
C ASP A 80 20.11 -0.71 0.47
N PHE A 81 20.31 -2.04 0.49
CA PHE A 81 19.23 -3.02 0.52
C PHE A 81 18.90 -3.54 1.93
N ASP A 82 19.45 -2.93 2.97
CA ASP A 82 19.06 -3.24 4.34
C ASP A 82 17.63 -2.82 4.62
N TRP A 83 16.81 -3.78 5.08
CA TRP A 83 15.38 -3.53 5.29
C TRP A 83 15.09 -2.41 6.30
N ILE A 84 15.92 -2.22 7.31
CA ILE A 84 15.72 -1.17 8.31
C ILE A 84 15.86 0.19 7.65
N LYS A 85 16.90 0.37 6.81
CA LYS A 85 17.13 1.59 6.03
C LYS A 85 16.00 1.84 5.01
N ILE A 86 15.67 0.80 4.23
CA ILE A 86 14.58 0.88 3.24
C ILE A 86 13.27 1.26 3.92
N ARG A 87 12.90 0.59 5.01
CA ARG A 87 11.69 0.89 5.76
C ARG A 87 11.63 2.34 6.24
N LYS A 88 12.74 2.87 6.76
CA LYS A 88 12.83 4.27 7.17
C LYS A 88 12.63 5.20 5.97
N ARG A 89 13.32 4.92 4.85
CA ARG A 89 13.19 5.73 3.64
C ARG A 89 11.76 5.71 3.10
N ILE A 90 11.08 4.55 3.08
CA ILE A 90 9.68 4.43 2.69
C ILE A 90 8.77 5.29 3.57
N GLN A 91 8.99 5.29 4.90
CA GLN A 91 8.23 6.13 5.82
C GLN A 91 8.45 7.62 5.53
N ASP A 92 9.71 8.02 5.29
CA ASP A 92 10.05 9.39 4.94
C ASP A 92 9.40 9.80 3.60
N CYS A 93 9.44 8.94 2.56
CA CYS A 93 8.73 9.16 1.30
C CYS A 93 7.23 9.36 1.54
N PHE A 94 6.61 8.48 2.33
CA PHE A 94 5.18 8.53 2.62
C PHE A 94 4.77 9.88 3.20
N TYR A 95 5.46 10.35 4.25
CA TYR A 95 5.13 11.63 4.89
C TYR A 95 5.44 12.84 3.99
N ARG A 96 6.55 12.79 3.22
CA ARG A 96 6.93 13.89 2.32
C ARG A 96 5.96 14.03 1.15
N VAL A 97 5.57 12.93 0.55
CA VAL A 97 4.59 12.93 -0.55
C VAL A 97 3.24 13.48 -0.07
N HIS A 98 2.74 13.02 1.08
CA HIS A 98 1.47 13.51 1.59
C HIS A 98 1.54 15.00 2.00
N ALA A 99 2.66 15.46 2.57
CA ALA A 99 2.85 16.88 2.88
C ALA A 99 2.87 17.78 1.62
N ALA A 100 3.45 17.29 0.52
CA ALA A 100 3.44 17.98 -0.76
C ALA A 100 2.01 18.02 -1.38
N TRP A 101 1.27 16.94 -1.26
CA TRP A 101 -0.13 16.88 -1.68
C TRP A 101 -1.02 17.86 -0.90
N GLU A 102 -0.83 17.96 0.41
CA GLU A 102 -1.57 18.91 1.27
C GLU A 102 -1.34 20.35 0.84
N LYS A 103 -0.13 20.68 0.39
CA LYS A 103 0.22 22.00 -0.14
C LYS A 103 -0.24 22.23 -1.58
N SER A 104 -0.81 21.21 -2.24
CA SER A 104 -1.17 21.23 -3.66
C SER A 104 0.03 21.49 -4.60
N ASP A 105 1.24 21.14 -4.17
CA ASP A 105 2.47 21.26 -4.94
C ASP A 105 3.35 20.02 -4.75
N VAL A 106 3.19 19.05 -5.66
CA VAL A 106 3.94 17.79 -5.60
C VAL A 106 5.42 17.99 -5.95
N SER A 107 5.79 19.10 -6.58
CA SER A 107 7.19 19.39 -6.90
C SER A 107 8.07 19.52 -5.65
N GLU A 108 7.50 19.88 -4.51
CA GLU A 108 8.21 19.89 -3.22
C GLU A 108 8.73 18.50 -2.80
N ALA A 109 8.16 17.43 -3.36
CA ALA A 109 8.57 16.06 -3.10
C ALA A 109 9.29 15.40 -4.29
N ASN A 110 9.79 16.16 -5.26
CA ASN A 110 10.44 15.65 -6.47
C ASN A 110 11.63 14.72 -6.18
N GLU A 111 12.44 14.99 -5.15
CA GLU A 111 13.55 14.12 -4.72
C GLU A 111 13.10 12.79 -4.07
N TRP A 112 11.80 12.64 -3.84
CA TRP A 112 11.19 11.49 -3.17
C TRP A 112 10.36 10.63 -4.12
N MET A 113 10.20 11.10 -5.35
CA MET A 113 9.44 10.45 -6.42
C MET A 113 10.25 10.39 -7.70
N THR A 114 9.89 9.49 -8.61
CA THR A 114 10.43 9.53 -9.98
C THR A 114 9.92 10.76 -10.71
N ASP A 115 10.72 11.29 -11.64
CA ASP A 115 10.38 12.52 -12.39
C ASP A 115 9.04 12.37 -13.13
N TRP A 116 8.84 11.22 -13.77
CA TRP A 116 7.58 10.93 -14.45
C TRP A 116 6.40 10.91 -13.48
N TYR A 117 6.57 10.30 -12.29
CA TYR A 117 5.46 10.11 -11.37
C TYR A 117 4.98 11.43 -10.75
N TRP A 118 5.88 12.26 -10.22
CA TRP A 118 5.48 13.53 -9.62
C TRP A 118 4.87 14.49 -10.64
N GLN A 119 5.43 14.58 -11.89
CA GLN A 119 4.87 15.40 -12.95
C GLN A 119 3.47 14.93 -13.36
N ASN A 120 3.28 13.60 -13.47
CA ASN A 120 1.97 13.04 -13.78
C ASN A 120 0.95 13.35 -12.65
N GLN A 121 1.34 13.24 -11.38
CA GLN A 121 0.46 13.59 -10.26
C GLN A 121 0.09 15.06 -10.26
N GLN A 122 1.02 15.96 -10.53
CA GLN A 122 0.77 17.38 -10.63
C GLN A 122 -0.27 17.69 -11.72
N VAL A 123 -0.02 17.24 -12.94
CA VAL A 123 -0.84 17.57 -14.12
C VAL A 123 -2.22 16.91 -14.07
N VAL A 124 -2.27 15.63 -13.73
CA VAL A 124 -3.52 14.83 -13.81
C VAL A 124 -4.47 15.14 -12.64
N PHE A 125 -3.93 15.43 -11.46
CA PHE A 125 -4.75 15.64 -10.26
C PHE A 125 -4.72 17.10 -9.79
N LEU A 126 -3.59 17.62 -9.37
CA LEU A 126 -3.54 18.90 -8.67
C LEU A 126 -3.93 20.09 -9.55
N ASP A 127 -3.37 20.21 -10.76
CA ASP A 127 -3.71 21.27 -11.69
C ASP A 127 -5.16 21.19 -12.17
N ARG A 128 -5.70 19.98 -12.28
CA ARG A 128 -7.10 19.75 -12.59
C ARG A 128 -8.00 20.19 -11.44
N TRP A 129 -7.69 19.77 -10.21
CA TRP A 129 -8.47 20.16 -9.04
C TRP A 129 -8.44 21.67 -8.81
N GLU A 130 -7.29 22.29 -9.06
CA GLU A 130 -7.17 23.74 -8.97
C GLU A 130 -8.10 24.45 -9.96
N ARG A 131 -8.11 24.04 -11.22
CA ARG A 131 -9.01 24.57 -12.27
C ARG A 131 -10.48 24.36 -11.92
N ASP A 132 -10.82 23.22 -11.30
CA ASP A 132 -12.17 22.86 -10.88
C ASP A 132 -12.58 23.54 -9.56
N GLY A 133 -11.71 24.36 -8.96
CA GLY A 133 -11.93 25.03 -7.68
C GLY A 133 -11.98 24.07 -6.49
N LEU A 134 -11.28 22.94 -6.60
CA LEU A 134 -11.18 21.92 -5.57
C LEU A 134 -9.84 21.98 -4.85
N VAL A 135 -9.80 21.43 -3.64
CA VAL A 135 -8.56 21.23 -2.87
C VAL A 135 -8.59 19.87 -2.19
N ASN A 136 -7.48 19.15 -2.25
CA ASN A 136 -7.32 17.91 -1.52
C ASN A 136 -6.84 18.18 -0.10
N ILE A 137 -7.49 17.58 0.88
CA ILE A 137 -7.12 17.62 2.29
C ILE A 137 -6.69 16.22 2.70
N CYS A 138 -5.41 16.10 3.03
CA CYS A 138 -4.74 14.81 3.20
C CYS A 138 -3.85 14.87 4.46
N GLU A 139 -4.44 14.71 5.65
CA GLU A 139 -3.75 14.76 6.93
C GLU A 139 -3.43 13.36 7.44
N VAL A 140 -2.16 13.04 7.54
CA VAL A 140 -1.67 11.75 8.05
C VAL A 140 -1.53 11.79 9.57
N ASP A 141 -2.22 10.89 10.27
CA ASP A 141 -2.08 10.71 11.73
C ASP A 141 -0.87 9.79 12.03
N ARG A 142 -0.87 8.58 11.45
CA ARG A 142 0.23 7.61 11.63
C ARG A 142 0.19 6.48 10.61
N ILE A 143 1.34 5.87 10.39
CA ILE A 143 1.44 4.60 9.68
C ILE A 143 1.14 3.47 10.68
N ASN A 144 0.12 2.67 10.38
CA ASN A 144 -0.26 1.49 11.20
C ASN A 144 0.59 0.28 10.88
N SER A 145 0.85 0.04 9.57
CA SER A 145 1.67 -1.09 9.13
C SER A 145 2.35 -0.80 7.79
N LEU A 146 3.50 -1.43 7.59
CA LEU A 146 4.27 -1.43 6.36
C LEU A 146 4.70 -2.86 6.08
N LYS A 147 4.26 -3.42 4.92
CA LYS A 147 4.52 -4.81 4.53
C LYS A 147 5.09 -4.83 3.11
N PRO A 148 6.36 -5.17 2.90
CA PRO A 148 6.87 -5.39 1.55
C PRO A 148 6.23 -6.66 0.97
N ILE A 149 5.79 -6.59 -0.29
CA ILE A 149 5.07 -7.68 -0.96
C ILE A 149 5.68 -8.09 -2.30
N MET A 150 6.51 -7.23 -2.89
CA MET A 150 7.21 -7.51 -4.14
C MET A 150 8.60 -6.90 -4.09
N PHE A 151 9.58 -7.58 -4.64
CA PHE A 151 10.93 -7.09 -4.85
C PHE A 151 11.50 -7.70 -6.12
N SER A 152 12.08 -6.85 -6.97
CA SER A 152 12.78 -7.22 -8.19
C SER A 152 14.15 -6.57 -8.19
N PHE A 153 15.20 -7.38 -8.12
CA PHE A 153 16.57 -6.88 -8.19
C PHE A 153 16.97 -6.70 -9.66
N ARG A 154 17.53 -5.54 -9.97
CA ARG A 154 18.21 -5.28 -11.24
C ARG A 154 19.68 -5.03 -10.96
N CYS A 155 20.50 -5.51 -11.85
CA CYS A 155 21.94 -5.26 -11.81
C CYS A 155 22.37 -4.79 -13.18
N ASP A 156 22.89 -3.60 -13.24
CA ASP A 156 23.64 -3.10 -14.38
C ASP A 156 25.13 -3.28 -14.08
N GLU A 157 25.97 -3.47 -15.10
CA GLU A 157 27.42 -3.66 -14.94
C GLU A 157 28.06 -2.44 -14.25
N GLU A 158 27.55 -1.24 -14.51
CA GLU A 158 28.09 0.02 -13.98
C GLU A 158 27.52 0.40 -12.61
N THR A 159 26.24 0.04 -12.35
CA THR A 159 25.51 0.47 -11.13
C THR A 159 24.65 -0.65 -10.57
N PRO A 160 25.27 -1.57 -9.80
CA PRO A 160 24.54 -2.69 -9.21
C PRO A 160 23.37 -2.21 -8.34
N GLY A 161 22.17 -2.68 -8.65
CA GLY A 161 20.95 -2.34 -7.95
C GLY A 161 20.14 -1.20 -8.55
N GLU A 162 20.69 -0.40 -9.45
CA GLU A 162 19.95 0.68 -10.12
C GLU A 162 18.76 0.11 -10.90
N GLY A 163 17.60 0.75 -10.78
CA GLY A 163 16.35 0.27 -11.37
C GLY A 163 15.69 -0.91 -10.64
N SER A 164 16.23 -1.37 -9.50
CA SER A 164 15.54 -2.35 -8.66
C SER A 164 14.21 -1.79 -8.16
N GLU A 165 13.20 -2.66 -8.05
CA GLU A 165 11.84 -2.29 -7.70
C GLU A 165 11.39 -2.97 -6.41
N LEU A 166 10.64 -2.25 -5.59
CA LEU A 166 10.03 -2.76 -4.37
C LEU A 166 8.60 -2.23 -4.26
N ALA A 167 7.65 -3.13 -4.02
CA ALA A 167 6.29 -2.73 -3.67
C ALA A 167 5.97 -3.10 -2.22
N ALA A 168 5.29 -2.19 -1.52
CA ALA A 168 4.89 -2.38 -0.14
C ALA A 168 3.44 -1.94 0.09
N ILE A 169 2.68 -2.73 0.84
CA ILE A 169 1.40 -2.30 1.38
C ILE A 169 1.67 -1.37 2.57
N ILE A 170 1.17 -0.14 2.48
CA ILE A 170 1.18 0.82 3.58
C ILE A 170 -0.25 1.03 4.05
N SER A 171 -0.50 0.73 5.33
CA SER A 171 -1.74 1.05 6.00
C SER A 171 -1.49 2.22 6.94
N ALA A 172 -2.25 3.29 6.77
CA ALA A 172 -2.13 4.51 7.57
C ALA A 172 -3.49 5.00 8.04
N ARG A 173 -3.51 5.60 9.22
CA ARG A 173 -4.67 6.33 9.71
C ARG A 173 -4.56 7.78 9.28
N MET A 174 -5.53 8.23 8.50
CA MET A 174 -5.48 9.57 7.90
C MET A 174 -6.87 10.11 7.60
N THR A 175 -6.94 11.42 7.43
CA THR A 175 -8.05 12.12 6.78
C THR A 175 -7.69 12.28 5.31
N ASP A 176 -8.61 11.95 4.42
CA ASP A 176 -8.40 12.06 2.97
C ASP A 176 -9.74 12.39 2.31
N TYR A 177 -9.84 13.61 1.77
CA TYR A 177 -11.04 14.07 1.08
C TYR A 177 -10.74 15.25 0.16
N LEU A 178 -11.58 15.39 -0.85
CA LEU A 178 -11.60 16.50 -1.79
C LEU A 178 -12.74 17.44 -1.44
N GLU A 179 -12.46 18.72 -1.26
CA GLU A 179 -13.48 19.74 -0.98
C GLU A 179 -13.46 20.87 -1.99
N ARG A 180 -14.61 21.49 -2.18
CA ARG A 180 -14.73 22.70 -2.99
C ARG A 180 -14.24 23.92 -2.20
N LYS A 181 -13.36 24.73 -2.82
CA LYS A 181 -12.77 25.93 -2.17
C LYS A 181 -13.81 26.96 -1.76
N SER A 182 -14.91 27.12 -2.55
CA SER A 182 -15.92 28.18 -2.38
C SER A 182 -16.84 27.98 -1.18
N ASP A 183 -17.33 26.76 -0.95
CA ASP A 183 -18.35 26.47 0.08
C ASP A 183 -17.92 25.38 1.08
N LYS A 184 -16.69 24.90 0.96
CA LYS A 184 -16.12 23.85 1.81
C LYS A 184 -16.90 22.53 1.79
N LYS A 185 -17.68 22.32 0.75
CA LYS A 185 -18.45 21.08 0.58
C LYS A 185 -17.52 19.94 0.17
N VAL A 186 -17.60 18.82 0.89
CA VAL A 186 -16.88 17.59 0.53
C VAL A 186 -17.48 17.02 -0.75
N VAL A 187 -16.65 16.84 -1.77
CA VAL A 187 -17.00 16.30 -3.08
C VAL A 187 -16.70 14.81 -3.11
N GLU A 188 -15.57 14.40 -2.52
CA GLU A 188 -15.11 13.02 -2.46
C GLU A 188 -14.42 12.74 -1.12
N GLY A 189 -14.47 11.49 -0.66
CA GLY A 189 -13.84 11.10 0.60
C GLY A 189 -14.63 11.48 1.85
N SER A 190 -13.94 11.71 2.98
CA SER A 190 -14.57 12.01 4.27
C SER A 190 -13.63 12.76 5.19
N ARG A 191 -14.18 13.75 5.94
CA ARG A 191 -13.46 14.46 7.01
C ARG A 191 -13.11 13.59 8.22
N LYS A 192 -13.66 12.37 8.29
CA LYS A 192 -13.38 11.46 9.39
C LYS A 192 -12.07 10.71 9.13
N LYS A 193 -11.22 10.66 10.14
CA LYS A 193 -10.00 9.81 10.10
C LYS A 193 -10.40 8.34 9.92
N LYS A 194 -9.86 7.71 8.90
CA LYS A 194 -10.06 6.28 8.58
C LYS A 194 -8.72 5.61 8.34
N ASP A 195 -8.71 4.28 8.43
CA ASP A 195 -7.56 3.51 8.02
C ASP A 195 -7.63 3.32 6.50
N VAL A 196 -6.59 3.78 5.81
CA VAL A 196 -6.43 3.71 4.35
C VAL A 196 -5.29 2.76 4.07
N GLU A 197 -5.47 1.87 3.11
CA GLU A 197 -4.46 0.94 2.66
C GLU A 197 -4.17 1.15 1.18
N ARG A 198 -2.89 1.30 0.82
CA ARG A 198 -2.41 1.52 -0.55
C ARG A 198 -1.18 0.68 -0.81
N VAL A 199 -0.99 0.28 -2.07
CA VAL A 199 0.27 -0.30 -2.54
C VAL A 199 1.16 0.82 -3.06
N TRP A 200 2.32 0.96 -2.47
CA TRP A 200 3.33 1.91 -2.86
C TRP A 200 4.47 1.19 -3.55
N SER A 201 4.78 1.59 -4.77
CA SER A 201 5.91 1.09 -5.55
C SER A 201 7.07 2.08 -5.46
N PHE A 202 8.26 1.52 -5.32
CA PHE A 202 9.51 2.26 -5.19
C PHE A 202 10.50 1.74 -6.20
N THR A 203 11.29 2.63 -6.77
CA THR A 203 12.43 2.30 -7.63
C THR A 203 13.71 2.78 -6.96
N PHE A 204 14.75 1.98 -7.02
CA PHE A 204 16.08 2.39 -6.55
C PHE A 204 16.76 3.18 -7.66
N MET A 205 17.03 4.45 -7.41
CA MET A 205 17.62 5.38 -8.39
C MET A 205 18.63 6.29 -7.71
N LYS A 206 19.82 6.42 -8.30
CA LYS A 206 20.90 7.29 -7.81
C LYS A 206 21.22 7.06 -6.32
N GLY A 207 21.25 5.77 -5.92
CA GLY A 207 21.52 5.37 -4.54
C GLY A 207 20.36 5.59 -3.55
N LYS A 208 19.14 5.87 -4.01
CA LYS A 208 17.98 6.14 -3.13
C LYS A 208 16.73 5.43 -3.63
N TRP A 209 15.90 5.00 -2.70
CA TRP A 209 14.55 4.54 -3.00
C TRP A 209 13.62 5.74 -3.16
N VAL A 210 12.94 5.83 -4.29
CA VAL A 210 11.98 6.89 -4.63
C VAL A 210 10.65 6.27 -5.07
N VAL A 211 9.55 6.97 -4.83
CA VAL A 211 8.20 6.51 -5.19
C VAL A 211 8.04 6.53 -6.71
N SER A 212 7.63 5.41 -7.29
CA SER A 212 7.36 5.27 -8.72
C SER A 212 5.88 5.09 -9.04
N ASN A 213 5.08 4.60 -8.07
CA ASN A 213 3.62 4.48 -8.23
C ASN A 213 2.92 4.33 -6.88
N ILE A 214 1.63 4.68 -6.84
CA ILE A 214 0.74 4.45 -5.69
C ILE A 214 -0.57 3.90 -6.24
N ASP A 215 -0.93 2.69 -5.81
CA ASP A 215 -2.13 1.97 -6.24
C ASP A 215 -3.10 1.71 -5.09
N GLU A 216 -4.31 1.30 -5.45
CA GLU A 216 -5.29 0.82 -4.48
C GLU A 216 -4.79 -0.44 -3.75
N GLY A 217 -5.13 -0.55 -2.46
CA GLY A 217 -4.77 -1.72 -1.65
C GLY A 217 -5.31 -3.05 -2.20
N SER A 218 -6.43 -3.00 -2.95
CA SER A 218 -7.01 -4.16 -3.65
C SER A 218 -6.08 -4.80 -4.68
N ASN A 219 -5.14 -4.02 -5.25
CA ASN A 219 -4.20 -4.49 -6.28
C ASN A 219 -3.00 -5.27 -5.69
N SER A 220 -2.95 -5.42 -4.37
CA SER A 220 -1.84 -6.12 -3.68
C SER A 220 -1.56 -7.52 -4.22
N LEU A 221 -2.60 -8.26 -4.61
CA LEU A 221 -2.44 -9.61 -5.16
C LEU A 221 -1.78 -9.64 -6.53
N GLU A 222 -1.98 -8.61 -7.35
CA GLU A 222 -1.33 -8.48 -8.66
C GLU A 222 0.19 -8.34 -8.49
N TYR A 223 0.62 -7.49 -7.56
CA TYR A 223 2.05 -7.33 -7.22
C TYR A 223 2.66 -8.62 -6.68
N ILE A 224 1.93 -9.37 -5.83
CA ILE A 224 2.37 -10.66 -5.32
C ILE A 224 2.49 -11.68 -6.46
N ASP A 225 1.57 -11.67 -7.40
CA ASP A 225 1.58 -12.59 -8.53
C ASP A 225 2.69 -12.22 -9.55
N MET A 226 2.97 -10.92 -9.78
CA MET A 226 4.14 -10.46 -10.55
C MET A 226 5.45 -11.00 -9.99
N MET A 227 5.58 -11.09 -8.66
CA MET A 227 6.79 -11.64 -8.02
C MET A 227 7.06 -13.10 -8.37
N LYS A 228 6.08 -13.86 -8.88
CA LYS A 228 6.28 -15.25 -9.31
C LYS A 228 7.16 -15.35 -10.56
N THR A 229 7.13 -14.33 -11.42
CA THR A 229 7.93 -14.25 -12.65
C THR A 229 9.32 -13.64 -12.43
N VAL A 230 9.55 -13.05 -11.26
CA VAL A 230 10.85 -12.47 -10.90
C VAL A 230 11.80 -13.56 -10.42
N PRO A 231 13.03 -13.65 -10.97
CA PRO A 231 14.05 -14.58 -10.49
C PRO A 231 14.31 -14.41 -8.99
N ARG A 232 14.70 -15.47 -8.33
CA ARG A 232 15.14 -15.36 -6.94
C ARG A 232 16.48 -14.63 -6.87
N ILE A 233 16.73 -13.93 -5.77
CA ILE A 233 17.94 -13.10 -5.61
C ILE A 233 19.22 -13.93 -5.82
N GLU A 234 19.27 -15.18 -5.36
CA GLU A 234 20.43 -16.05 -5.53
C GLU A 234 20.67 -16.41 -7.01
N GLU A 235 19.59 -16.51 -7.80
CA GLU A 235 19.64 -16.74 -9.23
C GLU A 235 20.06 -15.47 -9.97
N ALA A 236 19.45 -14.34 -9.62
CA ALA A 236 19.80 -13.02 -10.17
C ALA A 236 21.28 -12.70 -9.94
N LEU A 237 21.79 -12.85 -8.71
CA LEU A 237 23.20 -12.61 -8.39
C LEU A 237 24.16 -13.51 -9.18
N ARG A 238 23.78 -14.79 -9.41
CA ARG A 238 24.55 -15.70 -10.27
C ARG A 238 24.57 -15.25 -11.73
N MET A 239 23.43 -14.80 -12.26
CA MET A 239 23.34 -14.30 -13.63
C MET A 239 24.25 -13.07 -13.85
N TYR A 240 24.40 -12.24 -12.83
CA TYR A 240 25.25 -11.05 -12.87
C TYR A 240 26.68 -11.27 -12.35
N GLY A 241 27.08 -12.53 -12.13
CA GLY A 241 28.47 -12.87 -11.71
C GLY A 241 28.85 -12.40 -10.31
N VAL A 242 27.90 -11.98 -9.48
CA VAL A 242 28.15 -11.54 -8.11
C VAL A 242 28.31 -12.75 -7.19
N ASN A 243 29.51 -12.94 -6.67
CA ASN A 243 29.85 -14.08 -5.82
C ASN A 243 29.55 -13.78 -4.35
N LEU A 244 28.56 -14.44 -3.74
CA LEU A 244 28.18 -14.27 -2.33
C LEU A 244 29.26 -14.77 -1.34
N ASN A 245 30.26 -15.54 -1.83
CA ASN A 245 31.28 -16.20 -1.01
C ASN A 245 32.61 -15.40 -0.91
N SER A 246 32.70 -14.18 -1.45
CA SER A 246 33.95 -13.42 -1.50
C SER A 246 34.26 -12.59 -0.24
N ASN A 247 33.43 -12.68 0.82
CA ASN A 247 33.65 -11.99 2.09
C ASN A 247 33.61 -12.97 3.27
N ASN A 248 34.61 -13.90 3.31
CA ASN A 248 35.05 -14.57 4.52
C ASN A 248 36.50 -14.19 4.83
#